data_5dd8dbc6a226b5513af9bf630411209d
#
_entry.id   5dd8dbc6a226b5513af9bf630411209d
#
_cell.length_a   1.000
_cell.length_b   1.000
_cell.length_c   1.000
_cell.angle_alpha   90.00
_cell.angle_beta   90.00
_cell.angle_gamma   90.00
#
_symmetry.space_group_name_H-M   'P 1'
#
loop_
_entity.id
_entity.type
_entity.pdbx_description
1 polymer ?
#
loop_
_entity_poly.entity_id
_entity_poly.type
_entity_poly.pdbx_seq_one_letter_code
_entity_poly.pdbx_strand_id
1 'polypeptide(L)'
;MTAAQIPFVRKCAIVIGDRDGSLLTQPTDIRNFLWDDFDAVFAVRAAVNGISDADADVERSHFRARLELPGADPLDNVFVAERSGALIGCAIASVETAIDRAVGEFGVIQSARGQGIGRSLLARLERRASEAGVAVHQVNVHDSNTRLRSFMDAAGYRQIRTFNELKYRPAPAYLEGDYRPLPSGVSLRPFVPGDDEQALADVQNAAFEGSFGFAPNTAEQIAGYVAMRGDPGDILIAEDDASGEVIGYIWTSVSAGTAESAETSGMIEMTGVRPDRRGRGVGSAVIAAGLRHLRERGAGVINLEVDDENVSARRIYRDLGFKKTGEQFWYEKRLAG
;
A
#
# COMPACT_ATOMS: atom_id res chain seq x y z
N MET A 1 6.61 8.59 -1.60
CA MET A 1 6.08 7.23 -1.64
C MET A 1 6.15 6.66 -0.27
N THR A 2 5.17 6.89 0.42
CA THR A 2 5.08 6.74 1.86
C THR A 2 4.22 5.59 2.28
N ALA A 3 3.33 5.20 1.41
CA ALA A 3 2.61 3.96 1.58
C ALA A 3 3.48 2.73 1.22
N ALA A 4 4.72 2.94 0.84
CA ALA A 4 5.61 1.89 0.40
C ALA A 4 6.00 0.90 1.49
N GLN A 5 5.76 1.23 2.72
CA GLN A 5 5.96 0.29 3.81
C GLN A 5 4.76 -0.54 4.12
N ILE A 6 3.60 -0.11 3.64
CA ILE A 6 2.41 -0.93 3.58
C ILE A 6 1.91 -0.81 2.15
N PRO A 7 2.45 -1.58 1.22
CA PRO A 7 2.01 -1.52 -0.16
C PRO A 7 0.61 -2.12 -0.35
N PHE A 8 -0.28 -1.97 0.61
CA PHE A 8 -1.63 -2.52 0.57
C PHE A 8 -2.65 -1.68 1.33
N VAL A 9 -2.84 -0.44 0.90
CA VAL A 9 -4.15 0.18 1.07
C VAL A 9 -4.83 0.16 -0.29
N ARG A 10 -5.12 -1.04 -0.83
CA ARG A 10 -6.07 -1.14 -1.93
C ARG A 10 -7.44 -0.81 -1.39
N LYS A 11 -8.00 0.25 -1.94
CA LYS A 11 -9.40 0.72 -1.92
C LYS A 11 -10.29 0.08 -0.86
N CYS A 12 -10.44 0.72 0.30
CA CYS A 12 -11.63 0.55 1.11
C CYS A 12 -12.82 1.19 0.38
N ALA A 13 -13.36 0.50 -0.61
CA ALA A 13 -14.60 0.89 -1.25
C ALA A 13 -15.78 0.46 -0.36
N ILE A 14 -16.40 1.41 0.32
CA ILE A 14 -17.64 1.15 1.07
C ILE A 14 -18.82 1.26 0.08
N VAL A 15 -19.41 0.14 -0.29
CA VAL A 15 -20.68 0.11 -1.03
C VAL A 15 -21.83 0.26 -0.04
N ILE A 16 -22.79 1.13 -0.35
CA ILE A 16 -23.97 1.43 0.48
C ILE A 16 -25.13 0.57 0.00
N GLY A 17 -25.79 -0.13 0.92
CA GLY A 17 -27.04 -0.85 0.69
C GLY A 17 -27.96 -0.83 1.89
N ASP A 18 -29.25 -1.00 1.66
CA ASP A 18 -30.40 -0.69 2.50
C ASP A 18 -30.54 -1.45 3.82
N ARG A 19 -31.43 -0.92 4.68
CA ARG A 19 -31.73 -1.33 6.06
C ARG A 19 -32.66 -2.52 6.10
N ASP A 20 -32.34 -3.51 6.92
CA ASP A 20 -33.33 -4.39 7.54
C ASP A 20 -33.08 -4.51 9.05
N GLY A 21 -34.13 -4.40 9.83
CA GLY A 21 -34.09 -3.93 11.21
C GLY A 21 -34.25 -5.02 12.27
N SER A 22 -33.54 -6.16 12.24
CA SER A 22 -33.81 -7.23 13.22
C SER A 22 -32.64 -7.72 14.11
N LEU A 23 -31.46 -7.05 14.09
CA LEU A 23 -30.30 -7.47 14.91
C LEU A 23 -29.86 -6.44 15.98
N LEU A 24 -30.75 -5.58 16.45
CA LEU A 24 -30.40 -4.33 17.14
C LEU A 24 -30.07 -4.42 18.63
N THR A 25 -30.03 -5.59 19.29
CA THR A 25 -29.99 -5.64 20.77
C THR A 25 -28.86 -6.44 21.40
N GLN A 26 -27.97 -7.07 20.64
CA GLN A 26 -26.87 -7.83 21.26
C GLN A 26 -25.59 -7.02 21.37
N PRO A 27 -24.86 -7.11 22.50
CA PRO A 27 -23.59 -6.42 22.67
C PRO A 27 -22.58 -6.93 21.64
N THR A 28 -21.74 -6.01 21.13
CA THR A 28 -20.59 -6.34 20.27
C THR A 28 -19.35 -6.31 21.14
N ASP A 29 -18.58 -7.39 21.13
CA ASP A 29 -17.30 -7.46 21.79
C ASP A 29 -16.17 -7.08 20.81
N ILE A 30 -15.19 -6.31 21.29
CA ILE A 30 -13.96 -5.98 20.56
C ILE A 30 -12.81 -6.68 21.27
N ARG A 31 -12.24 -7.67 20.62
CA ARG A 31 -11.13 -8.45 21.17
C ARG A 31 -9.96 -8.53 20.20
N ASN A 32 -8.84 -8.99 20.71
CA ASN A 32 -7.69 -9.28 19.86
C ASN A 32 -7.98 -10.48 18.94
N PHE A 33 -7.32 -10.49 17.82
CA PHE A 33 -7.32 -11.57 16.83
C PHE A 33 -6.63 -12.83 17.40
N LEU A 34 -7.13 -13.98 16.99
CA LEU A 34 -6.48 -15.28 17.14
C LEU A 34 -6.30 -15.88 15.75
N TRP A 35 -5.30 -16.72 15.54
CA TRP A 35 -5.09 -17.33 14.21
C TRP A 35 -6.29 -18.15 13.72
N ASP A 36 -7.10 -18.69 14.63
CA ASP A 36 -8.35 -19.38 14.30
C ASP A 36 -9.41 -18.44 13.70
N ASP A 37 -9.27 -17.12 13.88
CA ASP A 37 -10.13 -16.11 13.29
C ASP A 37 -9.77 -15.78 11.84
N PHE A 38 -8.63 -16.25 11.33
CA PHE A 38 -8.05 -15.78 10.06
C PHE A 38 -9.05 -15.79 8.91
N ASP A 39 -9.75 -16.90 8.70
CA ASP A 39 -10.70 -17.04 7.61
C ASP A 39 -11.92 -16.12 7.77
N ALA A 40 -12.42 -15.96 8.98
CA ALA A 40 -13.53 -15.06 9.28
C ALA A 40 -13.12 -13.58 9.13
N VAL A 41 -11.89 -13.21 9.55
CA VAL A 41 -11.35 -11.86 9.33
C VAL A 41 -11.17 -11.59 7.86
N PHE A 42 -10.64 -12.55 7.10
CA PHE A 42 -10.52 -12.39 5.65
C PHE A 42 -11.89 -12.22 4.99
N ALA A 43 -12.90 -13.00 5.38
CA ALA A 43 -14.26 -12.85 4.86
C ALA A 43 -14.86 -11.46 5.16
N VAL A 44 -14.65 -10.92 6.36
CA VAL A 44 -15.02 -9.52 6.69
C VAL A 44 -14.29 -8.53 5.80
N ARG A 45 -12.99 -8.68 5.61
CA ARG A 45 -12.19 -7.82 4.72
C ARG A 45 -12.68 -7.89 3.27
N ALA A 46 -12.93 -9.09 2.76
CA ALA A 46 -13.44 -9.30 1.41
C ALA A 46 -14.78 -8.58 1.22
N ALA A 47 -15.71 -8.74 2.15
CA ALA A 47 -17.01 -8.08 2.12
C ALA A 47 -16.90 -6.53 2.23
N VAL A 48 -15.95 -6.02 3.02
CA VAL A 48 -15.73 -4.58 3.21
C VAL A 48 -15.08 -3.96 1.98
N ASN A 49 -14.12 -4.64 1.38
CA ASN A 49 -13.30 -4.14 0.27
C ASN A 49 -13.84 -4.51 -1.12
N GLY A 50 -14.90 -5.31 -1.19
CA GLY A 50 -15.47 -5.76 -2.46
C GLY A 50 -14.53 -6.69 -3.24
N ILE A 51 -13.77 -7.55 -2.53
CA ILE A 51 -12.92 -8.57 -3.17
C ILE A 51 -13.84 -9.60 -3.83
N SER A 52 -13.60 -9.84 -5.12
CA SER A 52 -14.37 -10.82 -5.89
C SER A 52 -13.96 -12.25 -5.53
N ASP A 53 -14.86 -13.22 -5.76
CA ASP A 53 -14.53 -14.64 -5.55
C ASP A 53 -13.33 -15.09 -6.45
N ALA A 54 -13.17 -14.48 -7.61
CA ALA A 54 -12.06 -14.78 -8.52
C ALA A 54 -10.70 -14.33 -7.97
N ASP A 55 -10.67 -13.28 -7.17
CA ASP A 55 -9.45 -12.72 -6.59
C ASP A 55 -9.20 -13.22 -5.15
N ALA A 56 -10.20 -13.89 -4.54
CA ALA A 56 -10.21 -14.21 -3.13
C ALA A 56 -9.00 -15.05 -2.67
N ASP A 57 -8.59 -16.04 -3.44
CA ASP A 57 -7.47 -16.93 -3.07
C ASP A 57 -6.13 -16.15 -3.07
N VAL A 58 -5.90 -15.29 -4.06
CA VAL A 58 -4.70 -14.46 -4.18
C VAL A 58 -4.67 -13.44 -3.04
N GLU A 59 -5.76 -12.71 -2.84
CA GLU A 59 -5.87 -11.71 -1.77
C GLU A 59 -5.77 -12.33 -0.38
N ARG A 60 -6.29 -13.53 -0.19
CA ARG A 60 -6.18 -14.30 1.06
C ARG A 60 -4.73 -14.69 1.35
N SER A 61 -4.01 -15.15 0.33
CA SER A 61 -2.60 -15.51 0.46
C SER A 61 -1.74 -14.27 0.77
N HIS A 62 -1.98 -13.15 0.09
CA HIS A 62 -1.31 -11.88 0.37
C HIS A 62 -1.62 -11.37 1.78
N PHE A 63 -2.87 -11.44 2.20
CA PHE A 63 -3.24 -11.02 3.54
C PHE A 63 -2.56 -11.86 4.62
N ARG A 64 -2.49 -13.18 4.42
CA ARG A 64 -1.76 -14.07 5.33
C ARG A 64 -0.27 -13.72 5.40
N ALA A 65 0.38 -13.61 4.25
CA ALA A 65 1.78 -13.23 4.18
C ALA A 65 2.06 -11.88 4.85
N ARG A 66 1.15 -10.91 4.69
CA ARG A 66 1.24 -9.61 5.38
C ARG A 66 1.22 -9.75 6.91
N LEU A 67 0.36 -10.61 7.45
CA LEU A 67 0.28 -10.84 8.91
C LEU A 67 1.50 -11.60 9.45
N GLU A 68 2.20 -12.32 8.60
CA GLU A 68 3.41 -13.09 8.93
C GLU A 68 4.72 -12.30 8.70
N LEU A 69 4.64 -11.04 8.21
CA LEU A 69 5.83 -10.18 8.06
C LEU A 69 6.51 -9.90 9.40
N PRO A 70 7.85 -9.77 9.42
CA PRO A 70 8.57 -9.33 10.61
C PRO A 70 8.01 -8.02 11.17
N GLY A 71 7.65 -8.03 12.46
CA GLY A 71 7.08 -6.87 13.15
C GLY A 71 5.58 -6.63 12.90
N ALA A 72 4.89 -7.51 12.20
CA ALA A 72 3.42 -7.40 12.02
C ALA A 72 2.65 -7.63 13.33
N ASP A 73 3.12 -8.56 14.16
CA ASP A 73 2.58 -8.91 15.48
C ASP A 73 1.04 -8.98 15.51
N PRO A 74 0.41 -9.86 14.70
CA PRO A 74 -1.04 -9.81 14.48
C PRO A 74 -1.87 -10.06 15.75
N LEU A 75 -1.35 -10.80 16.74
CA LEU A 75 -2.04 -11.04 18.01
C LEU A 75 -2.22 -9.76 18.83
N ASP A 76 -1.35 -8.78 18.65
CA ASP A 76 -1.40 -7.49 19.34
C ASP A 76 -1.98 -6.37 18.46
N ASN A 77 -1.87 -6.52 17.15
CA ASN A 77 -2.15 -5.45 16.19
C ASN A 77 -3.41 -5.66 15.35
N VAL A 78 -4.05 -6.83 15.44
CA VAL A 78 -5.34 -7.09 14.75
C VAL A 78 -6.45 -7.27 15.78
N PHE A 79 -7.58 -6.63 15.51
CA PHE A 79 -8.76 -6.64 16.36
C PHE A 79 -9.98 -7.06 15.59
N VAL A 80 -10.87 -7.77 16.25
CA VAL A 80 -12.12 -8.25 15.67
C VAL A 80 -13.31 -7.73 16.47
N ALA A 81 -14.38 -7.42 15.77
CA ALA A 81 -15.68 -7.11 16.35
C ALA A 81 -16.57 -8.34 16.21
N GLU A 82 -16.89 -8.96 17.33
CA GLU A 82 -17.68 -10.19 17.41
C GLU A 82 -19.06 -9.92 17.97
N ARG A 83 -20.07 -10.57 17.39
CA ARG A 83 -21.44 -10.55 17.87
C ARG A 83 -22.06 -11.93 17.67
N SER A 84 -22.55 -12.54 18.74
CA SER A 84 -23.21 -13.87 18.72
C SER A 84 -22.36 -14.95 18.04
N GLY A 85 -21.03 -14.92 18.23
CA GLY A 85 -20.09 -15.87 17.63
C GLY A 85 -19.72 -15.58 16.16
N ALA A 86 -20.22 -14.49 15.57
CA ALA A 86 -19.89 -14.09 14.21
C ALA A 86 -19.04 -12.81 14.19
N LEU A 87 -18.01 -12.77 13.35
CA LEU A 87 -17.23 -11.56 13.11
C LEU A 87 -17.96 -10.62 12.15
N ILE A 88 -18.16 -9.38 12.58
CA ILE A 88 -18.90 -8.35 11.85
C ILE A 88 -18.06 -7.12 11.52
N GLY A 89 -16.82 -7.10 11.99
CA GLY A 89 -15.86 -6.03 11.70
C GLY A 89 -14.46 -6.46 12.11
N CYS A 90 -13.48 -5.78 11.56
CA CYS A 90 -12.07 -5.96 11.95
C CYS A 90 -11.30 -4.64 11.86
N ALA A 91 -10.17 -4.59 12.55
CA ALA A 91 -9.22 -3.48 12.49
C ALA A 91 -7.79 -4.01 12.57
N ILE A 92 -6.86 -3.32 11.92
CA ILE A 92 -5.43 -3.66 11.87
C ILE A 92 -4.65 -2.38 12.17
N ALA A 93 -3.71 -2.45 13.11
CA ALA A 93 -2.73 -1.42 13.37
C ALA A 93 -1.39 -1.82 12.77
N SER A 94 -0.79 -0.94 11.98
CA SER A 94 0.61 -1.04 11.60
C SER A 94 1.39 -0.04 12.44
N VAL A 95 2.17 -0.54 13.39
CA VAL A 95 2.91 0.30 14.34
C VAL A 95 4.32 0.53 13.80
N GLU A 96 4.69 1.79 13.64
CA GLU A 96 5.96 2.24 13.06
C GLU A 96 6.69 3.14 14.06
N THR A 97 7.27 2.52 15.08
CA THR A 97 7.95 3.23 16.18
C THR A 97 9.11 4.10 15.72
N ALA A 98 9.80 3.72 14.64
CA ALA A 98 10.91 4.48 14.07
C ALA A 98 10.53 5.90 13.61
N ILE A 99 9.25 6.14 13.33
CA ILE A 99 8.72 7.44 12.90
C ILE A 99 7.53 7.90 13.74
N ASP A 100 7.41 7.34 14.96
CA ASP A 100 6.45 7.77 15.98
C ASP A 100 4.99 7.76 15.53
N ARG A 101 4.59 6.73 14.73
CA ARG A 101 3.23 6.62 14.22
C ARG A 101 2.66 5.21 14.24
N ALA A 102 1.33 5.12 14.21
CA ALA A 102 0.60 3.92 13.82
C ALA A 102 -0.36 4.24 12.67
N VAL A 103 -0.48 3.33 11.71
CA VAL A 103 -1.46 3.42 10.63
C VAL A 103 -2.57 2.41 10.87
N GLY A 104 -3.83 2.88 10.88
CA GLY A 104 -5.00 2.06 11.14
C GLY A 104 -5.79 1.76 9.87
N GLU A 105 -6.20 0.50 9.73
CA GLU A 105 -7.22 0.05 8.79
C GLU A 105 -8.38 -0.54 9.58
N PHE A 106 -9.63 -0.27 9.22
CA PHE A 106 -10.78 -0.89 9.87
C PHE A 106 -11.99 -0.95 8.94
N GLY A 107 -12.83 -1.93 9.18
CA GLY A 107 -14.04 -2.11 8.40
C GLY A 107 -15.12 -2.83 9.17
N VAL A 108 -16.38 -2.57 8.79
CA VAL A 108 -17.58 -3.21 9.34
C VAL A 108 -18.44 -3.67 8.18
N ILE A 109 -18.92 -4.91 8.22
CA ILE A 109 -19.82 -5.45 7.20
C ILE A 109 -21.07 -4.57 7.10
N GLN A 110 -21.65 -4.53 5.92
CA GLN A 110 -22.73 -3.61 5.59
C GLN A 110 -23.92 -3.69 6.57
N SER A 111 -24.37 -4.90 6.90
CA SER A 111 -25.51 -5.14 7.78
C SER A 111 -25.30 -4.66 9.24
N ALA A 112 -24.05 -4.46 9.66
CA ALA A 112 -23.70 -4.03 11.02
C ALA A 112 -23.29 -2.55 11.10
N ARG A 113 -23.34 -1.81 10.00
CA ARG A 113 -22.98 -0.38 9.98
C ARG A 113 -24.01 0.50 10.69
N GLY A 114 -23.56 1.69 11.12
CA GLY A 114 -24.44 2.66 11.80
C GLY A 114 -24.71 2.35 13.28
N GLN A 115 -24.09 1.31 13.85
CA GLN A 115 -24.31 0.83 15.22
C GLN A 115 -23.13 1.14 16.17
N GLY A 116 -22.26 2.08 15.81
CA GLY A 116 -21.12 2.49 16.65
C GLY A 116 -19.87 1.61 16.54
N ILE A 117 -19.93 0.44 15.89
CA ILE A 117 -18.84 -0.55 15.84
C ILE A 117 -17.55 0.06 15.23
N GLY A 118 -17.66 0.80 14.14
CA GLY A 118 -16.51 1.48 13.54
C GLY A 118 -15.81 2.46 14.49
N ARG A 119 -16.57 3.15 15.35
CA ARG A 119 -16.02 4.04 16.39
C ARG A 119 -15.29 3.23 17.47
N SER A 120 -15.83 2.09 17.87
CA SER A 120 -15.19 1.20 18.85
C SER A 120 -13.91 0.59 18.31
N LEU A 121 -13.88 0.17 17.03
CA LEU A 121 -12.67 -0.32 16.36
C LEU A 121 -11.62 0.78 16.24
N LEU A 122 -11.99 2.00 15.84
CA LEU A 122 -11.07 3.14 15.77
C LEU A 122 -10.50 3.46 17.15
N ALA A 123 -11.33 3.48 18.20
CA ALA A 123 -10.87 3.71 19.57
C ALA A 123 -9.88 2.61 20.04
N ARG A 124 -10.08 1.35 19.59
CA ARG A 124 -9.13 0.27 19.90
C ARG A 124 -7.79 0.45 19.19
N LEU A 125 -7.81 0.92 17.93
CA LEU A 125 -6.59 1.28 17.18
C LEU A 125 -5.83 2.43 17.84
N GLU A 126 -6.53 3.51 18.22
CA GLU A 126 -5.92 4.64 18.94
C GLU A 126 -5.28 4.20 20.26
N ARG A 127 -5.98 3.34 21.02
CA ARG A 127 -5.44 2.77 22.26
C ARG A 127 -4.19 1.93 21.98
N ARG A 128 -4.20 1.08 20.94
CA ARG A 128 -3.03 0.27 20.57
C ARG A 128 -1.83 1.14 20.20
N ALA A 129 -2.06 2.22 19.46
CA ALA A 129 -1.01 3.18 19.14
C ALA A 129 -0.41 3.81 20.41
N SER A 130 -1.26 4.23 21.37
CA SER A 130 -0.80 4.74 22.67
C SER A 130 -0.06 3.68 23.48
N GLU A 131 -0.56 2.43 23.53
CA GLU A 131 0.11 1.28 24.19
C GLU A 131 1.49 0.99 23.59
N ALA A 132 1.67 1.26 22.29
CA ALA A 132 2.95 1.14 21.59
C ALA A 132 3.88 2.36 21.79
N GLY A 133 3.40 3.39 22.48
CA GLY A 133 4.18 4.59 22.77
C GLY A 133 4.35 5.54 21.59
N VAL A 134 3.52 5.41 20.54
CA VAL A 134 3.57 6.34 19.40
C VAL A 134 2.55 7.46 19.56
N ALA A 135 2.96 8.69 19.17
CA ALA A 135 2.17 9.89 19.39
C ALA A 135 1.13 10.15 18.30
N VAL A 136 1.24 9.48 17.15
CA VAL A 136 0.43 9.77 15.96
C VAL A 136 -0.30 8.53 15.46
N HIS A 137 -1.62 8.67 15.24
CA HIS A 137 -2.42 7.67 14.53
C HIS A 137 -2.91 8.23 13.21
N GLN A 138 -2.68 7.47 12.14
CA GLN A 138 -3.05 7.86 10.78
C GLN A 138 -3.98 6.83 10.13
N VAL A 139 -4.83 7.32 9.23
CA VAL A 139 -5.72 6.49 8.40
C VAL A 139 -5.67 7.02 6.97
N ASN A 140 -5.51 6.12 6.01
CA ASN A 140 -5.60 6.46 4.60
C ASN A 140 -7.04 6.27 4.11
N VAL A 141 -7.54 7.22 3.31
CA VAL A 141 -8.93 7.23 2.83
C VAL A 141 -8.98 7.65 1.37
N HIS A 142 -9.53 6.79 0.52
CA HIS A 142 -9.75 7.13 -0.90
C HIS A 142 -10.82 8.23 -1.07
N ASP A 143 -10.67 9.11 -2.06
CA ASP A 143 -11.52 10.26 -2.32
C ASP A 143 -13.01 9.91 -2.52
N SER A 144 -13.29 8.78 -3.14
CA SER A 144 -14.65 8.28 -3.34
C SER A 144 -15.34 7.84 -2.04
N ASN A 145 -14.58 7.61 -0.97
CA ASN A 145 -15.13 7.18 0.32
C ASN A 145 -15.54 8.39 1.19
N THR A 146 -16.51 9.16 0.70
CA THR A 146 -16.99 10.37 1.38
C THR A 146 -17.52 10.09 2.79
N ARG A 147 -18.11 8.91 3.00
CA ARG A 147 -18.61 8.50 4.32
C ARG A 147 -17.48 8.33 5.34
N LEU A 148 -16.40 7.65 4.95
CA LEU A 148 -15.25 7.48 5.85
C LEU A 148 -14.56 8.81 6.10
N ARG A 149 -14.44 9.67 5.08
CA ARG A 149 -13.90 11.03 5.25
C ARG A 149 -14.67 11.82 6.31
N SER A 150 -16.01 11.90 6.17
CA SER A 150 -16.86 12.57 7.18
C SER A 150 -16.77 11.92 8.57
N PHE A 151 -16.58 10.58 8.62
CA PHE A 151 -16.38 9.88 9.88
C PHE A 151 -15.05 10.26 10.53
N MET A 152 -13.96 10.36 9.75
CA MET A 152 -12.64 10.78 10.27
C MET A 152 -12.67 12.22 10.80
N ASP A 153 -13.30 13.14 10.06
CA ASP A 153 -13.50 14.53 10.53
C ASP A 153 -14.26 14.55 11.87
N ALA A 154 -15.36 13.79 11.97
CA ALA A 154 -16.18 13.69 13.20
C ALA A 154 -15.45 12.97 14.36
N ALA A 155 -14.42 12.17 14.07
CA ALA A 155 -13.55 11.53 15.06
C ALA A 155 -12.36 12.41 15.50
N GLY A 156 -12.26 13.63 14.96
CA GLY A 156 -11.22 14.61 15.30
C GLY A 156 -9.91 14.41 14.55
N TYR A 157 -9.91 13.68 13.45
CA TYR A 157 -8.78 13.58 12.54
C TYR A 157 -8.74 14.78 11.61
N ARG A 158 -7.56 15.11 11.13
CA ARG A 158 -7.34 16.15 10.12
C ARG A 158 -6.65 15.56 8.90
N GLN A 159 -7.09 15.93 7.71
CA GLN A 159 -6.36 15.63 6.49
C GLN A 159 -5.03 16.38 6.48
N ILE A 160 -3.94 15.67 6.30
CA ILE A 160 -2.57 16.21 6.37
C ILE A 160 -1.79 16.02 5.09
N ARG A 161 -2.19 15.05 4.24
CA ARG A 161 -1.47 14.73 3.01
C ARG A 161 -2.44 14.21 1.95
N THR A 162 -2.07 14.41 0.69
CA THR A 162 -2.78 13.87 -0.47
C THR A 162 -1.82 13.11 -1.37
N PHE A 163 -2.21 11.94 -1.81
CA PHE A 163 -1.53 11.17 -2.85
C PHE A 163 -2.44 11.11 -4.07
N ASN A 164 -1.85 11.28 -5.26
CA ASN A 164 -2.57 11.15 -6.50
C ASN A 164 -2.44 9.72 -7.02
N GLU A 165 -3.56 9.09 -7.33
CA GLU A 165 -3.61 7.87 -8.13
C GLU A 165 -3.46 8.24 -9.59
N LEU A 166 -2.45 7.68 -10.25
CA LEU A 166 -2.15 7.92 -11.63
C LEU A 166 -2.30 6.64 -12.44
N LYS A 167 -2.84 6.77 -13.64
CA LYS A 167 -3.04 5.67 -14.60
C LYS A 167 -2.44 6.00 -15.94
N TYR A 168 -1.78 5.02 -16.54
CA TYR A 168 -1.22 5.08 -17.87
C TYR A 168 -1.73 3.90 -18.71
N ARG A 169 -2.14 4.19 -19.96
CA ARG A 169 -2.48 3.18 -20.96
C ARG A 169 -1.51 3.33 -22.13
N PRO A 170 -0.54 2.42 -22.25
CA PRO A 170 0.42 2.48 -23.35
C PRO A 170 -0.27 2.31 -24.70
N ALA A 171 0.03 3.21 -25.64
CA ALA A 171 -0.40 3.03 -27.01
C ALA A 171 0.32 1.83 -27.65
N PRO A 172 -0.32 1.09 -28.58
CA PRO A 172 0.32 -0.05 -29.25
C PRO A 172 1.64 0.27 -29.94
N ALA A 173 1.77 1.48 -30.48
CA ALA A 173 2.96 1.98 -31.19
C ALA A 173 4.13 2.38 -30.28
N TYR A 174 3.95 2.38 -28.96
CA TYR A 174 4.95 2.85 -28.00
C TYR A 174 6.12 1.86 -27.80
N LEU A 175 6.19 0.78 -28.57
CA LEU A 175 7.18 -0.30 -28.38
C LEU A 175 8.59 0.02 -28.89
N GLU A 176 8.78 1.01 -29.77
CA GLU A 176 10.04 1.12 -30.52
C GLU A 176 10.84 2.42 -30.35
N GLY A 177 10.33 3.48 -29.72
CA GLY A 177 11.01 4.78 -29.84
C GLY A 177 11.17 5.64 -28.59
N ASP A 178 10.38 5.47 -27.55
CA ASP A 178 10.26 6.48 -26.49
C ASP A 178 10.99 6.15 -25.18
N TYR A 179 11.82 5.11 -25.16
CA TYR A 179 12.61 4.78 -23.99
C TYR A 179 13.83 5.69 -23.89
N ARG A 180 13.89 6.51 -22.85
CA ARG A 180 15.11 7.25 -22.55
C ARG A 180 16.24 6.25 -22.33
N PRO A 181 17.36 6.39 -23.06
CA PRO A 181 18.51 5.51 -22.87
C PRO A 181 19.04 5.65 -21.45
N LEU A 182 19.63 4.58 -20.96
CA LEU A 182 20.37 4.62 -19.71
C LEU A 182 21.50 5.66 -19.84
N PRO A 183 21.78 6.43 -18.78
CA PRO A 183 22.96 7.27 -18.74
C PRO A 183 24.23 6.43 -18.93
N SER A 184 25.26 7.02 -19.53
CA SER A 184 26.56 6.36 -19.67
C SER A 184 27.11 5.96 -18.30
N GLY A 185 27.61 4.74 -18.18
CA GLY A 185 28.15 4.18 -16.94
C GLY A 185 27.07 3.71 -15.95
N VAL A 186 25.84 3.48 -16.44
CA VAL A 186 24.75 2.89 -15.65
C VAL A 186 24.17 1.68 -16.37
N SER A 187 24.09 0.56 -15.70
CA SER A 187 23.43 -0.66 -16.17
C SER A 187 22.17 -0.97 -15.36
N LEU A 188 21.32 -1.81 -15.94
CA LEU A 188 20.13 -2.35 -15.25
C LEU A 188 20.21 -3.88 -15.24
N ARG A 189 19.85 -4.44 -14.10
CA ARG A 189 19.69 -5.89 -13.96
C ARG A 189 18.48 -6.24 -13.06
N PRO A 190 17.94 -7.46 -13.15
CA PRO A 190 16.99 -7.96 -12.16
C PRO A 190 17.61 -8.02 -10.76
N PHE A 191 16.75 -7.91 -9.76
CA PHE A 191 17.08 -8.17 -8.35
C PHE A 191 17.37 -9.67 -8.15
N VAL A 192 18.37 -9.96 -7.34
CA VAL A 192 18.79 -11.33 -6.98
C VAL A 192 18.48 -11.59 -5.50
N PRO A 193 17.47 -12.45 -5.18
CA PRO A 193 17.17 -12.79 -3.80
C PRO A 193 18.37 -13.44 -3.09
N GLY A 194 18.62 -13.01 -1.85
CA GLY A 194 19.75 -13.46 -1.03
C GLY A 194 20.99 -12.57 -1.17
N ASP A 195 21.13 -11.83 -2.26
CA ASP A 195 22.29 -11.00 -2.53
C ASP A 195 21.99 -9.49 -2.44
N ASP A 196 20.78 -9.07 -2.85
CA ASP A 196 20.47 -7.66 -3.08
C ASP A 196 19.63 -6.98 -1.99
N GLU A 197 19.11 -7.69 -1.01
CA GLU A 197 18.20 -7.13 0.00
C GLU A 197 18.78 -5.95 0.74
N GLN A 198 20.06 -6.05 1.13
CA GLN A 198 20.73 -4.97 1.86
C GLN A 198 20.94 -3.75 0.95
N ALA A 199 21.41 -3.96 -0.29
CA ALA A 199 21.63 -2.89 -1.24
C ALA A 199 20.31 -2.20 -1.63
N LEU A 200 19.22 -2.96 -1.79
CA LEU A 200 17.90 -2.41 -2.03
C LEU A 200 17.37 -1.62 -0.83
N ALA A 201 17.56 -2.13 0.39
CA ALA A 201 17.20 -1.39 1.61
C ALA A 201 17.97 -0.06 1.68
N ASP A 202 19.28 -0.08 1.45
CA ASP A 202 20.13 1.11 1.52
C ASP A 202 19.72 2.18 0.50
N VAL A 203 19.48 1.79 -0.75
CA VAL A 203 19.04 2.74 -1.78
C VAL A 203 17.64 3.27 -1.50
N GLN A 204 16.72 2.45 -0.97
CA GLN A 204 15.39 2.90 -0.55
C GLN A 204 15.50 3.91 0.59
N ASN A 205 16.24 3.56 1.64
CA ASN A 205 16.41 4.41 2.81
C ASN A 205 17.01 5.76 2.42
N ALA A 206 18.05 5.78 1.59
CA ALA A 206 18.64 7.02 1.08
C ALA A 206 17.69 7.81 0.17
N ALA A 207 16.96 7.13 -0.71
CA ALA A 207 16.07 7.79 -1.66
C ALA A 207 14.86 8.45 -1.01
N PHE A 208 14.38 7.91 0.12
CA PHE A 208 13.16 8.36 0.79
C PHE A 208 13.38 9.00 2.15
N GLU A 209 14.64 9.21 2.55
CA GLU A 209 14.95 9.95 3.78
C GLU A 209 14.18 11.27 3.84
N GLY A 210 13.50 11.53 4.96
CA GLY A 210 12.67 12.71 5.16
C GLY A 210 11.36 12.78 4.36
N SER A 211 11.04 11.75 3.57
CA SER A 211 9.75 11.67 2.89
C SER A 211 8.63 11.39 3.86
N PHE A 212 7.44 11.95 3.60
CA PHE A 212 6.27 11.75 4.46
C PHE A 212 6.00 10.27 4.71
N GLY A 213 5.97 9.84 5.95
CA GLY A 213 5.65 8.50 6.42
C GLY A 213 6.63 7.40 6.01
N PHE A 214 7.80 7.75 5.54
CA PHE A 214 8.83 6.76 5.27
C PHE A 214 9.52 6.35 6.58
N ALA A 215 9.53 5.06 6.89
CA ALA A 215 10.37 4.45 7.91
C ALA A 215 11.46 3.61 7.22
N PRO A 216 12.70 3.60 7.72
CA PRO A 216 13.78 2.82 7.11
C PRO A 216 13.46 1.32 7.11
N ASN A 217 13.79 0.65 6.00
CA ASN A 217 13.68 -0.79 5.84
C ASN A 217 14.97 -1.49 6.25
N THR A 218 14.84 -2.72 6.75
CA THR A 218 15.95 -3.67 6.92
C THR A 218 15.99 -4.66 5.75
N ALA A 219 17.13 -5.33 5.55
CA ALA A 219 17.26 -6.39 4.55
C ALA A 219 16.22 -7.51 4.77
N GLU A 220 15.96 -7.88 6.03
CA GLU A 220 14.96 -8.90 6.40
C GLU A 220 13.54 -8.48 5.98
N GLN A 221 13.18 -7.21 6.17
CA GLN A 221 11.89 -6.68 5.71
C GLN A 221 11.79 -6.69 4.19
N ILE A 222 12.86 -6.32 3.48
CA ILE A 222 12.91 -6.41 2.01
C ILE A 222 12.70 -7.86 1.58
N ALA A 223 13.39 -8.83 2.16
CA ALA A 223 13.21 -10.25 1.86
C ALA A 223 11.75 -10.71 2.08
N GLY A 224 11.13 -10.29 3.20
CA GLY A 224 9.73 -10.56 3.48
C GLY A 224 8.78 -9.97 2.43
N TYR A 225 8.99 -8.73 2.02
CA TYR A 225 8.18 -8.07 0.99
C TYR A 225 8.35 -8.73 -0.39
N VAL A 226 9.58 -9.12 -0.76
CA VAL A 226 9.85 -9.85 -2.01
C VAL A 226 9.13 -11.19 -2.01
N ALA A 227 9.26 -11.96 -0.93
CA ALA A 227 8.57 -13.25 -0.79
C ALA A 227 7.04 -13.12 -0.87
N MET A 228 6.48 -12.08 -0.26
CA MET A 228 5.04 -11.81 -0.30
C MET A 228 4.54 -11.46 -1.72
N ARG A 229 5.36 -10.78 -2.54
CA ARG A 229 4.98 -10.30 -3.87
C ARG A 229 5.15 -11.35 -4.98
N GLY A 230 5.94 -12.39 -4.75
CA GLY A 230 6.00 -13.60 -5.54
C GLY A 230 6.96 -13.61 -6.73
N ASP A 231 7.33 -12.48 -7.33
CA ASP A 231 8.26 -12.44 -8.47
C ASP A 231 9.40 -11.43 -8.26
N PRO A 232 10.59 -11.90 -7.86
CA PRO A 232 11.77 -11.03 -7.71
C PRO A 232 12.17 -10.35 -9.02
N GLY A 233 11.82 -10.94 -10.18
CA GLY A 233 12.10 -10.39 -11.51
C GLY A 233 11.34 -9.09 -11.79
N ASP A 234 10.32 -8.78 -11.00
CA ASP A 234 9.59 -7.50 -11.09
C ASP A 234 10.33 -6.33 -10.44
N ILE A 235 11.53 -6.57 -9.89
CA ILE A 235 12.40 -5.53 -9.34
C ILE A 235 13.62 -5.38 -10.25
N LEU A 236 13.82 -4.18 -10.78
CA LEU A 236 15.02 -3.83 -11.55
C LEU A 236 15.91 -2.90 -10.74
N ILE A 237 17.19 -3.21 -10.70
CA ILE A 237 18.24 -2.47 -10.00
C ILE A 237 19.08 -1.73 -11.00
N ALA A 238 19.36 -0.45 -10.75
CA ALA A 238 20.31 0.36 -11.49
C ALA A 238 21.63 0.41 -10.73
N GLU A 239 22.72 0.04 -11.43
CA GLU A 239 24.07 0.01 -10.89
C GLU A 239 24.97 1.04 -11.61
N ASP A 240 25.92 1.56 -10.88
CA ASP A 240 27.06 2.31 -11.41
C ASP A 240 28.10 1.31 -11.91
N ASP A 241 28.38 1.30 -13.22
CA ASP A 241 29.26 0.32 -13.86
C ASP A 241 30.71 0.36 -13.34
N ALA A 242 31.15 1.49 -12.80
CA ALA A 242 32.50 1.64 -12.31
C ALA A 242 32.70 1.11 -10.89
N SER A 243 31.69 1.22 -10.06
CA SER A 243 31.75 0.80 -8.63
C SER A 243 30.96 -0.46 -8.32
N GLY A 244 30.01 -0.86 -9.16
CA GLY A 244 29.04 -1.91 -8.86
C GLY A 244 28.01 -1.50 -7.79
N GLU A 245 27.93 -0.21 -7.44
CA GLU A 245 27.05 0.28 -6.40
C GLU A 245 25.61 0.42 -6.92
N VAL A 246 24.64 -0.03 -6.13
CA VAL A 246 23.21 0.20 -6.43
C VAL A 246 22.88 1.66 -6.22
N ILE A 247 22.48 2.34 -7.30
CA ILE A 247 22.21 3.79 -7.33
C ILE A 247 20.73 4.14 -7.53
N GLY A 248 19.94 3.16 -7.91
CA GLY A 248 18.50 3.33 -8.12
C GLY A 248 17.79 2.02 -8.33
N TYR A 249 16.48 2.04 -8.34
CA TYR A 249 15.67 0.86 -8.56
C TYR A 249 14.26 1.23 -9.01
N ILE A 250 13.57 0.24 -9.57
CA ILE A 250 12.12 0.26 -9.73
C ILE A 250 11.57 -1.10 -9.34
N TRP A 251 10.53 -1.08 -8.50
CA TRP A 251 9.76 -2.25 -8.10
C TRP A 251 8.41 -2.17 -8.77
N THR A 252 8.06 -3.19 -9.51
CA THR A 252 6.78 -3.31 -10.21
C THR A 252 6.01 -4.53 -9.72
N SER A 253 4.75 -4.64 -10.09
CA SER A 253 3.97 -5.87 -9.95
C SER A 253 2.93 -5.97 -11.05
N VAL A 254 2.51 -7.20 -11.35
CA VAL A 254 1.48 -7.49 -12.34
C VAL A 254 0.35 -8.26 -11.66
N SER A 255 -0.89 -7.81 -11.88
CA SER A 255 -2.09 -8.55 -11.49
C SER A 255 -2.82 -9.00 -12.74
N ALA A 256 -3.19 -10.27 -12.79
CA ALA A 256 -4.07 -10.77 -13.84
C ALA A 256 -5.39 -10.00 -13.86
N GLY A 257 -6.04 -9.94 -15.00
CA GLY A 257 -7.36 -9.34 -15.11
C GLY A 257 -8.36 -10.04 -14.18
N THR A 258 -9.28 -9.24 -13.64
CA THR A 258 -10.38 -9.73 -12.80
C THR A 258 -11.59 -10.16 -13.64
N ALA A 259 -12.59 -10.77 -13.01
CA ALA A 259 -13.87 -11.08 -13.66
C ALA A 259 -14.57 -9.84 -14.25
N GLU A 260 -14.31 -8.65 -13.65
CA GLU A 260 -14.87 -7.37 -14.11
C GLU A 260 -14.02 -6.71 -15.21
N SER A 261 -12.74 -7.03 -15.29
CA SER A 261 -11.82 -6.54 -16.32
C SER A 261 -10.82 -7.63 -16.68
N ALA A 262 -10.95 -8.18 -17.88
CA ALA A 262 -10.00 -9.16 -18.42
C ALA A 262 -8.59 -8.57 -18.69
N GLU A 263 -8.41 -7.25 -18.47
CA GLU A 263 -7.17 -6.54 -18.75
C GLU A 263 -6.16 -6.75 -17.63
N THR A 264 -4.99 -7.26 -17.98
CA THR A 264 -3.84 -7.34 -17.04
C THR A 264 -3.41 -5.95 -16.61
N SER A 265 -3.27 -5.76 -15.31
CA SER A 265 -2.90 -4.49 -14.68
C SER A 265 -1.49 -4.54 -14.13
N GLY A 266 -0.68 -3.56 -14.49
CA GLY A 266 0.63 -3.31 -13.88
C GLY A 266 0.55 -2.24 -12.79
N MET A 267 1.45 -2.34 -11.82
CA MET A 267 1.65 -1.33 -10.78
C MET A 267 3.13 -0.97 -10.70
N ILE A 268 3.44 0.31 -10.63
CA ILE A 268 4.74 0.76 -10.11
C ILE A 268 4.57 0.91 -8.60
N GLU A 269 5.13 -0.03 -7.87
CA GLU A 269 5.02 -0.09 -6.42
C GLU A 269 5.93 0.94 -5.76
N MET A 270 7.18 0.99 -6.22
CA MET A 270 8.18 1.89 -5.69
C MET A 270 9.29 2.15 -6.73
N THR A 271 9.79 3.37 -6.75
CA THR A 271 11.00 3.70 -7.51
C THR A 271 11.78 4.77 -6.77
N GLY A 272 13.09 4.65 -6.76
CA GLY A 272 13.97 5.58 -6.09
C GLY A 272 15.33 5.68 -6.76
N VAL A 273 15.98 6.82 -6.56
CA VAL A 273 17.37 7.07 -6.96
C VAL A 273 18.07 7.75 -5.81
N ARG A 274 19.27 7.29 -5.49
CA ARG A 274 20.12 7.90 -4.46
C ARG A 274 20.22 9.42 -4.68
N PRO A 275 20.16 10.22 -3.61
CA PRO A 275 20.19 11.69 -3.71
C PRO A 275 21.37 12.23 -4.52
N ASP A 276 22.58 11.68 -4.31
CA ASP A 276 23.83 12.08 -4.99
C ASP A 276 23.88 11.70 -6.49
N ARG A 277 22.95 10.86 -6.95
CA ARG A 277 22.82 10.41 -8.35
C ARG A 277 21.62 11.02 -9.07
N ARG A 278 20.85 11.89 -8.41
CA ARG A 278 19.70 12.58 -9.02
C ARG A 278 20.15 13.62 -10.05
N GLY A 279 19.21 14.02 -10.93
CA GLY A 279 19.46 15.01 -11.97
C GLY A 279 20.29 14.51 -13.16
N ARG A 280 20.72 13.25 -13.17
CA ARG A 280 21.56 12.63 -14.21
C ARG A 280 20.79 11.71 -15.16
N GLY A 281 19.48 11.71 -15.12
CA GLY A 281 18.62 10.88 -16.00
C GLY A 281 18.31 9.47 -15.47
N VAL A 282 18.97 9.00 -14.40
CA VAL A 282 18.77 7.64 -13.83
C VAL A 282 17.30 7.37 -13.50
N GLY A 283 16.62 8.29 -12.82
CA GLY A 283 15.20 8.12 -12.44
C GLY A 283 14.28 7.94 -13.65
N SER A 284 14.46 8.73 -14.70
CA SER A 284 13.66 8.58 -15.92
C SER A 284 13.95 7.27 -16.64
N ALA A 285 15.20 6.81 -16.61
CA ALA A 285 15.62 5.57 -17.25
C ALA A 285 15.06 4.32 -16.51
N VAL A 286 15.13 4.29 -15.17
CA VAL A 286 14.54 3.16 -14.39
C VAL A 286 13.02 3.10 -14.53
N ILE A 287 12.32 4.25 -14.55
CA ILE A 287 10.87 4.29 -14.78
C ILE A 287 10.56 3.76 -16.19
N ALA A 288 11.28 4.20 -17.22
CA ALA A 288 11.09 3.70 -18.57
C ALA A 288 11.32 2.19 -18.68
N ALA A 289 12.33 1.66 -18.00
CA ALA A 289 12.59 0.22 -17.93
C ALA A 289 11.45 -0.55 -17.23
N GLY A 290 10.95 -0.03 -16.11
CA GLY A 290 9.82 -0.63 -15.42
C GLY A 290 8.54 -0.62 -16.26
N LEU A 291 8.27 0.45 -17.00
CA LEU A 291 7.15 0.50 -17.94
C LEU A 291 7.30 -0.54 -19.07
N ARG A 292 8.50 -0.73 -19.59
CA ARG A 292 8.78 -1.78 -20.57
C ARG A 292 8.53 -3.15 -19.99
N HIS A 293 9.13 -3.43 -18.83
CA HIS A 293 8.97 -4.70 -18.12
C HIS A 293 7.49 -5.05 -17.88
N LEU A 294 6.71 -4.10 -17.36
CA LEU A 294 5.28 -4.31 -17.15
C LEU A 294 4.52 -4.64 -18.44
N ARG A 295 4.89 -4.00 -19.56
CA ARG A 295 4.28 -4.29 -20.85
C ARG A 295 4.67 -5.65 -21.40
N GLU A 296 5.93 -6.05 -21.29
CA GLU A 296 6.41 -7.38 -21.65
C GLU A 296 5.69 -8.47 -20.85
N ARG A 297 5.28 -8.16 -19.61
CA ARG A 297 4.42 -8.99 -18.76
C ARG A 297 2.93 -8.90 -19.11
N GLY A 298 2.56 -8.18 -20.17
CA GLY A 298 1.18 -8.09 -20.68
C GLY A 298 0.30 -7.03 -20.04
N ALA A 299 0.84 -6.09 -19.25
CA ALA A 299 0.05 -5.04 -18.66
C ALA A 299 -0.51 -4.07 -19.72
N GLY A 300 -1.84 -4.05 -19.87
CA GLY A 300 -2.56 -3.11 -20.74
C GLY A 300 -2.84 -1.77 -20.05
N VAL A 301 -2.81 -1.76 -18.73
CA VAL A 301 -2.93 -0.55 -17.92
C VAL A 301 -1.86 -0.57 -16.81
N ILE A 302 -1.26 0.59 -16.54
CA ILE A 302 -0.24 0.75 -15.51
C ILE A 302 -0.70 1.82 -14.53
N ASN A 303 -0.63 1.51 -13.25
CA ASN A 303 -1.06 2.37 -12.16
C ASN A 303 0.12 2.71 -11.25
N LEU A 304 0.03 3.82 -10.55
CA LEU A 304 0.92 4.20 -9.47
C LEU A 304 0.23 5.21 -8.54
N GLU A 305 0.79 5.37 -7.36
CA GLU A 305 0.44 6.46 -6.45
C GLU A 305 1.66 7.39 -6.27
N VAL A 306 1.41 8.69 -6.20
CA VAL A 306 2.46 9.69 -6.00
C VAL A 306 1.98 10.78 -5.05
N ASP A 307 2.84 11.12 -4.10
CA ASP A 307 2.62 12.26 -3.21
C ASP A 307 2.40 13.55 -4.00
N ASP A 308 1.34 14.30 -3.70
CA ASP A 308 1.04 15.56 -4.37
C ASP A 308 2.12 16.62 -4.19
N GLU A 309 2.89 16.55 -3.12
CA GLU A 309 4.03 17.43 -2.89
C GLU A 309 5.30 17.00 -3.64
N ASN A 310 5.37 15.78 -4.19
CA ASN A 310 6.49 15.33 -5.01
C ASN A 310 6.40 15.87 -6.45
N VAL A 311 6.65 17.19 -6.60
CA VAL A 311 6.54 17.90 -7.88
C VAL A 311 7.42 17.28 -8.97
N SER A 312 8.61 16.80 -8.62
CA SER A 312 9.55 16.21 -9.60
C SER A 312 9.04 14.88 -10.16
N ALA A 313 8.54 13.97 -9.31
CA ALA A 313 7.98 12.71 -9.76
C ALA A 313 6.69 12.92 -10.56
N ARG A 314 5.81 13.79 -10.09
CA ARG A 314 4.56 14.15 -10.83
C ARG A 314 4.85 14.69 -12.23
N ARG A 315 5.91 15.51 -12.39
CA ARG A 315 6.32 16.00 -13.70
C ARG A 315 6.75 14.86 -14.62
N ILE A 316 7.59 13.94 -14.12
CA ILE A 316 8.05 12.78 -14.90
C ILE A 316 6.84 11.94 -15.36
N TYR A 317 5.91 11.60 -14.46
CA TYR A 317 4.75 10.78 -14.80
C TYR A 317 3.80 11.50 -15.77
N ARG A 318 3.56 12.79 -15.59
CA ARG A 318 2.78 13.57 -16.52
C ARG A 318 3.41 13.59 -17.92
N ASP A 319 4.73 13.80 -18.00
CA ASP A 319 5.47 13.87 -19.28
C ASP A 319 5.51 12.49 -19.97
N LEU A 320 5.35 11.38 -19.21
CA LEU A 320 5.16 10.02 -19.71
C LEU A 320 3.71 9.71 -20.11
N GLY A 321 2.76 10.63 -19.89
CA GLY A 321 1.37 10.47 -20.27
C GLY A 321 0.45 9.85 -19.22
N PHE A 322 0.90 9.70 -17.97
CA PHE A 322 0.03 9.31 -16.87
C PHE A 322 -1.05 10.36 -16.62
N LYS A 323 -2.24 9.89 -16.32
CA LYS A 323 -3.41 10.73 -15.99
C LYS A 323 -3.88 10.42 -14.58
N LYS A 324 -4.28 11.46 -13.85
CA LYS A 324 -4.87 11.33 -12.53
C LYS A 324 -6.25 10.68 -12.64
N THR A 325 -6.51 9.70 -11.78
CA THR A 325 -7.79 8.96 -11.72
C THR A 325 -8.46 9.01 -10.36
N GLY A 326 -7.73 9.37 -9.31
CA GLY A 326 -8.25 9.45 -7.95
C GLY A 326 -7.25 10.09 -7.00
N GLU A 327 -7.64 10.19 -5.76
CA GLU A 327 -6.81 10.68 -4.66
C GLU A 327 -6.94 9.79 -3.43
N GLN A 328 -5.84 9.69 -2.70
CA GLN A 328 -5.77 9.10 -1.37
C GLN A 328 -5.48 10.22 -0.36
N PHE A 329 -6.30 10.32 0.68
CA PHE A 329 -6.13 11.31 1.74
C PHE A 329 -5.61 10.65 3.00
N TRP A 330 -4.52 11.19 3.55
CA TRP A 330 -4.00 10.81 4.85
C TRP A 330 -4.62 11.68 5.93
N TYR A 331 -5.35 11.04 6.82
CA TYR A 331 -5.93 11.64 8.01
C TYR A 331 -5.07 11.32 9.21
N GLU A 332 -4.86 12.31 10.07
CA GLU A 332 -4.01 12.19 11.25
C GLU A 332 -4.72 12.70 12.50
N LYS A 333 -4.45 12.03 13.61
CA LYS A 333 -4.78 12.48 14.95
C LYS A 333 -3.59 12.29 15.87
N ARG A 334 -3.20 13.35 16.58
CA ARG A 334 -2.26 13.23 17.70
C ARG A 334 -2.99 12.62 18.87
N LEU A 335 -2.40 11.59 19.45
CA LEU A 335 -2.92 10.93 20.62
C LEU A 335 -2.48 11.74 21.86
N ALA A 336 -3.38 11.82 22.86
CA ALA A 336 -3.00 12.34 24.17
C ALA A 336 -2.06 11.32 24.81
N GLY A 337 -0.89 11.75 25.24
CA GLY A 337 0.05 10.94 26.01
C GLY A 337 -0.49 10.59 27.40
#